data_15a8c5e6b128e34ab5757274ea64548f
#
_entry.id   15a8c5e6b128e34ab5757274ea64548f
#
_cell.length_a   1.000
_cell.length_b   1.000
_cell.length_c   1.000
_cell.angle_alpha   90.00
_cell.angle_beta   90.00
_cell.angle_gamma   90.00
#
_symmetry.space_group_name_H-M   'P 1'
#
loop_
_entity.id
_entity.type
_entity.pdbx_description
1 polymer ?
#
loop_
_entity_poly.entity_id
_entity_poly.type
_entity_poly.pdbx_seq_one_letter_code
_entity_poly.pdbx_strand_id
1 'polypeptide(L)'
;MTKEFQDSMASLQGTGYYRWMQSEGIPVVEGFSVEDVRAIELGPWRRLGGKGAFVSLCGMEGQTGMYVAEITPGGALNPERHMYEEMICILTGHGATEVWQEGGKKQLFEWEPWSLFAPPLNTWHRLVNGGNEPVRLIAVTTAPIALDFYRNPEFIFNCPLISPSASAAKTAISKPAGNFMPSACNRSGKPTSSPMPKGSK
;
A
#
# COMPACT_ATOMS: atom_id res chain seq x y z
N MET A 1 -20.10 -18.07 10.63
CA MET A 1 -18.69 -18.33 10.22
C MET A 1 -18.56 -19.82 10.00
N THR A 2 -18.20 -20.26 8.79
CA THR A 2 -18.12 -21.70 8.48
C THR A 2 -16.89 -22.32 9.14
N LYS A 3 -16.94 -23.66 9.36
CA LYS A 3 -15.81 -24.40 9.94
C LYS A 3 -14.54 -24.25 9.08
N GLU A 4 -14.70 -24.26 7.76
CA GLU A 4 -13.61 -24.07 6.79
C GLU A 4 -12.91 -22.71 6.95
N PHE A 5 -13.67 -21.65 7.25
CA PHE A 5 -13.10 -20.34 7.57
C PHE A 5 -12.27 -20.39 8.86
N GLN A 6 -12.79 -21.02 9.91
CA GLN A 6 -12.07 -21.17 11.18
C GLN A 6 -10.78 -21.99 11.01
N ASP A 7 -10.85 -23.07 10.23
CA ASP A 7 -9.68 -23.92 9.95
C ASP A 7 -8.63 -23.18 9.11
N SER A 8 -9.04 -22.36 8.13
CA SER A 8 -8.14 -21.52 7.34
C SER A 8 -7.44 -20.47 8.19
N MET A 9 -8.18 -19.75 9.04
CA MET A 9 -7.60 -18.75 9.94
C MET A 9 -6.69 -19.39 11.00
N ALA A 10 -7.04 -20.55 11.51
CA ALA A 10 -6.23 -21.30 12.47
C ALA A 10 -4.87 -21.70 11.87
N SER A 11 -4.81 -22.03 10.59
CA SER A 11 -3.55 -22.37 9.91
C SER A 11 -2.58 -21.20 9.82
N LEU A 12 -3.06 -19.97 9.83
CA LEU A 12 -2.25 -18.75 9.75
C LEU A 12 -1.69 -18.31 11.12
N GLN A 13 -2.34 -18.70 12.24
CA GLN A 13 -1.98 -18.24 13.59
C GLN A 13 -0.52 -18.55 14.00
N GLY A 14 0.08 -19.58 13.41
CA GLY A 14 1.48 -19.96 13.66
C GLY A 14 2.51 -19.24 12.80
N THR A 15 2.11 -18.44 11.82
CA THR A 15 3.01 -17.78 10.87
C THR A 15 3.75 -16.59 11.49
N GLY A 16 4.88 -16.20 10.90
CA GLY A 16 5.64 -15.02 11.30
C GLY A 16 4.85 -13.74 11.12
N TYR A 17 4.16 -13.65 9.98
CA TYR A 17 3.30 -12.51 9.66
C TYR A 17 2.16 -12.35 10.66
N TYR A 18 1.45 -13.42 10.99
CA TYR A 18 0.32 -13.33 11.92
C TYR A 18 0.79 -12.87 13.32
N ARG A 19 1.90 -13.43 13.81
CA ARG A 19 2.48 -12.97 15.10
C ARG A 19 2.88 -11.50 15.06
N TRP A 20 3.49 -11.05 13.98
CA TRP A 20 3.84 -9.66 13.79
C TRP A 20 2.59 -8.77 13.74
N MET A 21 1.58 -9.14 12.95
CA MET A 21 0.31 -8.43 12.86
C MET A 21 -0.35 -8.28 14.24
N GLN A 22 -0.37 -9.34 15.03
CA GLN A 22 -0.89 -9.30 16.40
C GLN A 22 -0.06 -8.38 17.32
N SER A 23 1.25 -8.33 17.14
CA SER A 23 2.12 -7.48 17.96
C SER A 23 1.96 -5.98 17.67
N GLU A 24 1.43 -5.60 16.52
CA GLU A 24 1.13 -4.21 16.18
C GLU A 24 -0.05 -3.63 16.99
N GLY A 25 -0.92 -4.47 17.56
CA GLY A 25 -1.96 -4.09 18.51
C GLY A 25 -3.09 -3.25 17.92
N ILE A 26 -3.29 -3.29 16.61
CA ILE A 26 -4.40 -2.62 15.91
C ILE A 26 -5.52 -3.62 15.55
N PRO A 27 -6.73 -3.14 15.26
CA PRO A 27 -7.83 -4.02 14.82
C PRO A 27 -7.46 -4.89 13.63
N VAL A 28 -8.02 -6.10 13.59
CA VAL A 28 -7.94 -7.01 12.44
C VAL A 28 -9.36 -7.28 11.97
N VAL A 29 -9.65 -6.93 10.72
CA VAL A 29 -10.92 -7.22 10.06
C VAL A 29 -10.78 -8.54 9.31
N GLU A 30 -11.57 -9.53 9.70
CA GLU A 30 -11.55 -10.87 9.11
C GLU A 30 -12.88 -11.16 8.41
N GLY A 31 -12.85 -11.88 7.29
CA GLY A 31 -14.07 -12.26 6.58
C GLY A 31 -13.82 -12.66 5.13
N PHE A 32 -14.89 -12.84 4.37
CA PHE A 32 -14.81 -13.07 2.92
C PHE A 32 -14.78 -11.77 2.11
N SER A 33 -15.37 -10.71 2.68
CA SER A 33 -15.46 -9.40 2.03
C SER A 33 -15.60 -8.29 3.06
N VAL A 34 -15.24 -7.09 2.66
CA VAL A 34 -15.54 -5.85 3.35
C VAL A 34 -16.44 -5.03 2.45
N GLU A 35 -17.60 -4.61 2.94
CA GLU A 35 -18.59 -3.87 2.16
C GLU A 35 -18.05 -2.48 1.75
N ASP A 36 -17.46 -1.76 2.71
CA ASP A 36 -16.81 -0.47 2.45
C ASP A 36 -15.54 -0.34 3.28
N VAL A 37 -14.40 -0.40 2.61
CA VAL A 37 -13.08 -0.27 3.26
C VAL A 37 -12.88 1.10 3.93
N ARG A 38 -13.63 2.12 3.52
CA ARG A 38 -13.59 3.45 4.12
C ARG A 38 -14.32 3.52 5.47
N ALA A 39 -15.20 2.56 5.75
CA ALA A 39 -15.97 2.47 6.99
C ALA A 39 -15.29 1.60 8.06
N ILE A 40 -14.15 0.96 7.76
CA ILE A 40 -13.42 0.13 8.71
C ILE A 40 -13.05 0.95 9.95
N GLU A 41 -13.32 0.40 11.14
CA GLU A 41 -12.88 0.97 12.41
C GLU A 41 -11.37 0.84 12.55
N LEU A 42 -10.68 1.94 12.87
CA LEU A 42 -9.23 2.01 12.94
C LEU A 42 -8.78 2.27 14.39
N GLY A 43 -7.75 1.55 14.82
CA GLY A 43 -7.07 1.77 16.09
C GLY A 43 -5.78 2.59 15.93
N PRO A 44 -5.25 3.17 17.04
CA PRO A 44 -3.98 3.87 17.03
C PRO A 44 -2.84 2.93 16.62
N TRP A 45 -2.09 3.27 15.59
CA TRP A 45 -1.00 2.44 15.07
C TRP A 45 0.36 3.08 15.42
N ARG A 46 0.95 2.61 16.49
CA ARG A 46 2.17 3.21 17.04
C ARG A 46 3.34 3.20 16.04
N ARG A 47 3.55 2.09 15.33
CA ARG A 47 4.64 1.96 14.36
C ARG A 47 4.46 2.95 13.22
N LEU A 48 3.28 3.01 12.65
CA LEU A 48 2.99 3.86 11.48
C LEU A 48 2.73 5.32 11.86
N GLY A 49 2.41 5.64 13.10
CA GLY A 49 2.20 7.01 13.58
C GLY A 49 0.84 7.62 13.26
N GLY A 50 -0.09 6.81 12.71
CA GLY A 50 -1.48 7.20 12.42
C GLY A 50 -2.46 6.26 13.10
N LYS A 51 -3.60 6.01 12.43
CA LYS A 51 -4.52 4.94 12.80
C LYS A 51 -4.51 3.88 11.71
N GLY A 52 -4.83 2.63 12.07
CA GLY A 52 -4.93 1.58 11.08
C GLY A 52 -5.71 0.36 11.55
N ALA A 53 -5.99 -0.52 10.59
CA ALA A 53 -6.52 -1.85 10.81
C ALA A 53 -5.96 -2.79 9.74
N PHE A 54 -5.62 -3.99 10.13
CA PHE A 54 -5.32 -5.05 9.17
C PHE A 54 -6.62 -5.61 8.59
N VAL A 55 -6.54 -6.06 7.34
CA VAL A 55 -7.63 -6.75 6.66
C VAL A 55 -7.12 -8.12 6.23
N SER A 56 -7.76 -9.17 6.75
CA SER A 56 -7.42 -10.56 6.47
C SER A 56 -8.64 -11.26 5.87
N LEU A 57 -8.69 -11.32 4.55
CA LEU A 57 -9.79 -11.95 3.85
C LEU A 57 -9.51 -13.43 3.58
N CYS A 58 -10.55 -14.24 3.68
CA CYS A 58 -10.54 -15.62 3.24
C CYS A 58 -10.17 -15.69 1.75
N GLY A 59 -9.16 -16.46 1.40
CA GLY A 59 -8.61 -16.50 0.04
C GLY A 59 -7.33 -15.70 -0.17
N MET A 60 -6.89 -14.89 0.79
CA MET A 60 -5.56 -14.27 0.75
C MET A 60 -4.45 -15.28 1.10
N GLU A 61 -4.78 -16.34 1.84
CA GLU A 61 -3.97 -17.55 2.11
C GLU A 61 -2.55 -17.27 2.60
N GLY A 62 -2.35 -16.16 3.33
CA GLY A 62 -1.05 -15.81 3.93
C GLY A 62 0.03 -15.35 2.94
N GLN A 63 -0.30 -15.11 1.68
CA GLN A 63 0.66 -14.59 0.71
C GLN A 63 0.56 -13.08 0.53
N THR A 64 -0.64 -12.55 0.68
CA THR A 64 -0.93 -11.12 0.54
C THR A 64 -1.38 -10.55 1.88
N GLY A 65 -0.73 -9.48 2.33
CA GLY A 65 -1.17 -8.67 3.46
C GLY A 65 -1.95 -7.46 2.98
N MET A 66 -2.87 -6.98 3.79
CA MET A 66 -3.64 -5.78 3.51
C MET A 66 -3.87 -4.99 4.80
N TYR A 67 -3.85 -3.67 4.69
CA TYR A 67 -4.23 -2.79 5.79
C TYR A 67 -4.92 -1.53 5.26
N VAL A 68 -5.72 -0.90 6.12
CA VAL A 68 -6.23 0.44 5.92
C VAL A 68 -5.55 1.35 6.94
N ALA A 69 -5.13 2.54 6.51
CA ALA A 69 -4.56 3.53 7.40
C ALA A 69 -5.22 4.89 7.24
N GLU A 70 -5.12 5.70 8.30
CA GLU A 70 -5.64 7.07 8.33
C GLU A 70 -4.57 8.03 8.85
N ILE A 71 -4.41 9.14 8.12
CA ILE A 71 -3.51 10.23 8.46
C ILE A 71 -4.37 11.42 8.90
N THR A 72 -4.14 11.92 10.09
CA THR A 72 -4.85 13.10 10.61
C THR A 72 -4.59 14.34 9.74
N PRO A 73 -5.49 15.33 9.73
CA PRO A 73 -5.28 16.57 9.01
C PRO A 73 -3.95 17.25 9.38
N GLY A 74 -3.19 17.66 8.38
CA GLY A 74 -1.87 18.28 8.56
C GLY A 74 -0.80 17.35 9.14
N GLY A 75 -1.10 16.06 9.34
CA GLY A 75 -0.20 15.07 9.92
C GLY A 75 0.61 14.30 8.87
N ALA A 76 1.43 13.40 9.36
CA ALA A 76 2.21 12.50 8.53
C ALA A 76 2.34 11.14 9.22
N LEU A 77 2.51 10.09 8.43
CA LEU A 77 2.92 8.79 8.95
C LEU A 77 4.40 8.83 9.37
N ASN A 78 4.82 7.92 10.22
CA ASN A 78 6.23 7.74 10.52
C ASN A 78 6.98 7.29 9.25
N PRO A 79 8.24 7.70 9.08
CA PRO A 79 9.07 7.14 8.02
C PRO A 79 9.26 5.65 8.20
N GLU A 80 9.14 4.92 7.11
CA GLU A 80 9.41 3.48 7.10
C GLU A 80 10.14 3.06 5.83
N ARG A 81 10.76 1.90 5.87
CA ARG A 81 11.26 1.13 4.74
C ARG A 81 11.11 -0.34 5.05
N HIS A 82 10.99 -1.18 4.04
CA HIS A 82 10.81 -2.61 4.23
C HIS A 82 11.24 -3.44 3.02
N MET A 83 11.54 -4.71 3.27
CA MET A 83 11.98 -5.70 2.30
C MET A 83 10.82 -6.51 1.71
N TYR A 84 9.66 -5.88 1.52
CA TYR A 84 8.51 -6.45 0.83
C TYR A 84 7.89 -5.41 -0.11
N GLU A 85 7.15 -5.87 -1.10
CA GLU A 85 6.45 -4.99 -2.01
C GLU A 85 5.17 -4.46 -1.37
N GLU A 86 4.88 -3.20 -1.64
CA GLU A 86 3.70 -2.52 -1.17
C GLU A 86 3.09 -1.68 -2.30
N MET A 87 1.79 -1.78 -2.44
CA MET A 87 0.99 -0.98 -3.35
C MET A 87 -0.06 -0.21 -2.54
N ILE A 88 -0.05 1.10 -2.67
CA ILE A 88 -0.91 2.01 -1.91
C ILE A 88 -1.93 2.65 -2.83
N CYS A 89 -3.20 2.58 -2.45
CA CYS A 89 -4.29 3.30 -3.09
C CYS A 89 -4.90 4.32 -2.12
N ILE A 90 -4.97 5.57 -2.53
CA ILE A 90 -5.61 6.63 -1.75
C ILE A 90 -7.11 6.53 -1.91
N LEU A 91 -7.83 6.41 -0.80
CA LEU A 91 -9.30 6.31 -0.79
C LEU A 91 -9.95 7.68 -0.66
N THR A 92 -9.41 8.53 0.21
CA THR A 92 -9.92 9.88 0.48
C THR A 92 -8.80 10.85 0.82
N GLY A 93 -9.03 12.14 0.59
CA GLY A 93 -8.10 13.21 0.95
C GLY A 93 -6.99 13.43 -0.08
N HIS A 94 -6.09 14.36 0.23
CA HIS A 94 -4.99 14.80 -0.64
C HIS A 94 -3.71 14.90 0.16
N GLY A 95 -2.59 14.67 -0.48
CA GLY A 95 -1.30 14.80 0.19
C GLY A 95 -0.13 14.46 -0.72
N ALA A 96 0.95 14.05 -0.11
CA ALA A 96 2.17 13.71 -0.83
C ALA A 96 2.92 12.55 -0.17
N THR A 97 3.70 11.83 -0.95
CA THR A 97 4.67 10.87 -0.44
C THR A 97 6.08 11.43 -0.61
N GLU A 98 6.82 11.45 0.48
CA GLU A 98 8.26 11.66 0.45
C GLU A 98 8.96 10.32 0.28
N VAL A 99 9.95 10.24 -0.60
CA VAL A 99 10.76 9.05 -0.86
C VAL A 99 12.24 9.44 -0.86
N TRP A 100 13.09 8.67 -0.16
CA TRP A 100 14.53 8.95 -0.13
C TRP A 100 15.34 7.70 0.19
N GLN A 101 16.60 7.74 -0.11
CA GLN A 101 17.61 6.77 0.34
C GLN A 101 18.42 7.38 1.49
N GLU A 102 19.04 6.52 2.29
CA GLU A 102 19.92 6.95 3.39
C GLU A 102 20.93 8.01 2.91
N GLY A 103 21.00 9.15 3.60
CA GLY A 103 21.85 10.28 3.20
C GLY A 103 21.49 10.97 1.90
N GLY A 104 20.42 10.56 1.21
CA GLY A 104 19.97 11.12 -0.06
C GLY A 104 18.99 12.28 0.11
N LYS A 105 18.78 13.00 -0.99
CA LYS A 105 17.73 14.03 -1.06
C LYS A 105 16.36 13.37 -1.11
N LYS A 106 15.41 13.93 -0.37
CA LYS A 106 14.01 13.56 -0.46
C LYS A 106 13.43 14.01 -1.79
N GLN A 107 12.66 13.12 -2.39
CA GLN A 107 11.82 13.41 -3.53
C GLN A 107 10.37 13.35 -3.08
N LEU A 108 9.52 14.14 -3.69
CA LEU A 108 8.12 14.26 -3.30
C LEU A 108 7.25 14.12 -4.54
N PHE A 109 6.17 13.38 -4.42
CA PHE A 109 5.09 13.38 -5.40
C PHE A 109 3.74 13.48 -4.69
N GLU A 110 2.83 14.22 -5.29
CA GLU A 110 1.49 14.46 -4.77
C GLU A 110 0.52 13.39 -5.25
N TRP A 111 -0.54 13.20 -4.48
CA TRP A 111 -1.62 12.27 -4.79
C TRP A 111 -2.98 12.81 -4.32
N GLU A 112 -4.01 12.27 -4.93
CA GLU A 112 -5.42 12.56 -4.69
C GLU A 112 -6.21 11.24 -4.60
N PRO A 113 -7.52 11.26 -4.28
CA PRO A 113 -8.33 10.05 -4.26
C PRO A 113 -8.19 9.24 -5.55
N TRP A 114 -8.04 7.91 -5.38
CA TRP A 114 -7.78 6.93 -6.44
C TRP A 114 -6.38 6.96 -7.06
N SER A 115 -5.48 7.76 -6.53
CA SER A 115 -4.07 7.60 -6.86
C SER A 115 -3.56 6.25 -6.38
N LEU A 116 -2.81 5.56 -7.25
CA LEU A 116 -2.21 4.26 -7.00
C LEU A 116 -0.70 4.35 -7.25
N PHE A 117 0.09 3.92 -6.28
CA PHE A 117 1.55 3.93 -6.38
C PHE A 117 2.18 2.85 -5.51
N ALA A 118 3.45 2.57 -5.77
CA ALA A 118 4.25 1.62 -5.00
C ALA A 118 5.59 2.26 -4.62
N PRO A 119 5.91 2.37 -3.33
CA PRO A 119 7.25 2.75 -2.91
C PRO A 119 8.28 1.72 -3.41
N PRO A 120 9.45 2.15 -3.90
CA PRO A 120 10.48 1.19 -4.30
C PRO A 120 10.97 0.37 -3.10
N LEU A 121 11.24 -0.90 -3.35
CA LEU A 121 11.67 -1.85 -2.32
C LEU A 121 12.83 -1.28 -1.47
N ASN A 122 12.71 -1.40 -0.16
CA ASN A 122 13.69 -0.95 0.83
C ASN A 122 14.12 0.54 0.70
N THR A 123 13.20 1.38 0.27
CA THR A 123 13.41 2.83 0.17
C THR A 123 12.65 3.51 1.29
N TRP A 124 13.32 4.43 2.00
CA TRP A 124 12.63 5.26 2.97
C TRP A 124 11.48 6.03 2.32
N HIS A 125 10.33 5.94 2.91
CA HIS A 125 9.16 6.69 2.48
C HIS A 125 8.29 7.08 3.67
N ARG A 126 7.49 8.12 3.49
CA ARG A 126 6.39 8.48 4.39
C ARG A 126 5.31 9.24 3.62
N LEU A 127 4.08 9.07 4.06
CA LEU A 127 2.94 9.82 3.53
C LEU A 127 2.63 11.01 4.43
N VAL A 128 2.31 12.12 3.79
CA VAL A 128 2.02 13.40 4.45
C VAL A 128 0.65 13.89 4.00
N ASN A 129 -0.22 14.17 4.95
CA ASN A 129 -1.50 14.80 4.69
C ASN A 129 -1.34 16.32 4.70
N GLY A 130 -1.35 16.94 3.53
CA GLY A 130 -1.28 18.40 3.39
C GLY A 130 -2.63 19.13 3.49
N GLY A 131 -3.73 18.37 3.68
CA GLY A 131 -5.08 18.89 3.73
C GLY A 131 -5.61 19.11 5.16
N ASN A 132 -6.85 19.58 5.22
CA ASN A 132 -7.60 19.84 6.46
C ASN A 132 -8.60 18.72 6.81
N GLU A 133 -8.67 17.68 5.99
CA GLU A 133 -9.49 16.49 6.19
C GLU A 133 -8.64 15.26 6.39
N PRO A 134 -9.11 14.22 7.08
CA PRO A 134 -8.37 12.97 7.20
C PRO A 134 -8.13 12.30 5.84
N VAL A 135 -6.94 11.78 5.63
CA VAL A 135 -6.61 10.92 4.49
C VAL A 135 -6.80 9.48 4.88
N ARG A 136 -7.54 8.71 4.09
CA ARG A 136 -7.59 7.25 4.17
C ARG A 136 -6.95 6.61 2.96
N LEU A 137 -6.22 5.55 3.21
CA LEU A 137 -5.56 4.74 2.20
C LEU A 137 -5.77 3.26 2.49
N ILE A 138 -5.65 2.45 1.46
CA ILE A 138 -5.52 1.00 1.56
C ILE A 138 -4.18 0.59 0.96
N ALA A 139 -3.49 -0.30 1.62
CA ALA A 139 -2.25 -0.88 1.12
C ALA A 139 -2.38 -2.40 0.99
N VAL A 140 -1.81 -2.93 -0.09
CA VAL A 140 -1.67 -4.36 -0.36
C VAL A 140 -0.19 -4.68 -0.42
N THR A 141 0.24 -5.72 0.30
CA THR A 141 1.66 -6.00 0.52
C THR A 141 2.00 -7.47 0.33
N THR A 142 3.26 -7.75 0.07
CA THR A 142 3.85 -9.10 0.15
C THR A 142 4.54 -9.36 1.52
N ALA A 143 4.18 -8.57 2.54
CA ALA A 143 4.70 -8.72 3.90
C ALA A 143 4.57 -10.13 4.48
N PRO A 144 3.45 -10.88 4.26
CA PRO A 144 3.35 -12.26 4.74
C PRO A 144 4.49 -13.15 4.24
N ILE A 145 4.79 -13.10 2.94
CA ILE A 145 5.88 -13.88 2.35
C ILE A 145 7.22 -13.52 2.99
N ALA A 146 7.51 -12.23 3.13
CA ALA A 146 8.78 -11.78 3.70
C ALA A 146 8.92 -12.17 5.17
N LEU A 147 7.88 -11.92 5.99
CA LEU A 147 7.91 -12.19 7.43
C LEU A 147 7.91 -13.70 7.75
N ASP A 148 7.25 -14.51 6.96
CA ASP A 148 7.22 -15.96 7.14
C ASP A 148 8.52 -16.63 6.67
N PHE A 149 9.13 -16.10 5.61
CA PHE A 149 10.36 -16.63 5.06
C PHE A 149 11.59 -16.24 5.89
N TYR A 150 11.80 -14.94 6.10
CA TYR A 150 12.99 -14.45 6.80
C TYR A 150 12.92 -14.60 8.31
N ARG A 151 11.72 -14.52 8.90
CA ARG A 151 11.48 -14.63 10.36
C ARG A 151 12.34 -13.67 11.20
N ASN A 152 12.76 -12.57 10.61
CA ASN A 152 13.61 -11.57 11.21
C ASN A 152 13.08 -10.16 10.87
N PRO A 153 12.26 -9.54 11.75
CA PRO A 153 11.73 -8.20 11.52
C PRO A 153 12.83 -7.14 11.34
N GLU A 154 13.97 -7.27 12.03
CA GLU A 154 15.08 -6.33 11.88
C GLU A 154 15.65 -6.34 10.46
N PHE A 155 15.82 -7.51 9.86
CA PHE A 155 16.23 -7.62 8.46
C PHE A 155 15.19 -7.01 7.50
N ILE A 156 13.91 -7.16 7.82
CA ILE A 156 12.82 -6.69 6.94
C ILE A 156 12.67 -5.19 7.00
N PHE A 157 12.70 -4.58 8.19
CA PHE A 157 12.41 -3.15 8.37
C PHE A 157 13.66 -2.25 8.47
N ASN A 158 14.84 -2.84 8.72
CA ASN A 158 16.08 -2.09 8.92
C ASN A 158 17.23 -2.56 8.02
N CYS A 159 16.94 -3.25 6.91
CA CYS A 159 17.96 -3.74 6.00
C CYS A 159 18.79 -2.57 5.43
N PRO A 160 20.13 -2.58 5.57
CA PRO A 160 20.98 -1.50 5.10
C PRO A 160 21.22 -1.53 3.57
N LEU A 161 20.82 -2.61 2.90
CA LEU A 161 21.04 -2.78 1.46
C LEU A 161 20.14 -1.85 0.65
N ILE A 162 20.67 -1.28 -0.42
CA ILE A 162 19.95 -0.41 -1.34
C ILE A 162 19.48 -1.24 -2.53
N SER A 163 18.19 -1.24 -2.80
CA SER A 163 17.63 -1.90 -3.99
C SER A 163 18.00 -1.16 -5.28
N PRO A 164 18.33 -1.87 -6.38
CA PRO A 164 18.51 -1.25 -7.70
C PRO A 164 17.28 -0.46 -8.18
N SER A 165 16.07 -0.91 -7.86
CA SER A 165 14.82 -0.21 -8.17
C SER A 165 14.73 1.15 -7.50
N ALA A 166 15.30 1.32 -6.31
CA ALA A 166 15.38 2.60 -5.62
C ALA A 166 16.25 3.63 -6.36
N SER A 167 17.26 3.18 -7.10
CA SER A 167 18.09 4.06 -7.95
C SER A 167 17.32 4.51 -9.19
N ALA A 168 16.51 3.64 -9.78
CA ALA A 168 15.67 3.98 -10.94
C ALA A 168 14.54 4.95 -10.57
N ALA A 169 13.98 4.85 -9.38
CA ALA A 169 12.94 5.75 -8.89
C ALA A 169 13.40 7.22 -8.81
N LYS A 170 14.69 7.48 -8.54
CA LYS A 170 15.25 8.85 -8.60
C LYS A 170 15.00 9.51 -9.95
N THR A 171 15.14 8.77 -11.03
CA THR A 171 14.96 9.28 -12.39
C THR A 171 13.49 9.42 -12.75
N ALA A 172 12.65 8.52 -12.27
CA ALA A 172 11.20 8.51 -12.58
C ALA A 172 10.45 9.62 -11.83
N ILE A 173 10.77 9.83 -10.54
CA ILE A 173 10.10 10.84 -9.69
C ILE A 173 10.62 12.26 -10.05
N SER A 174 11.89 12.41 -10.45
CA SER A 174 12.46 13.71 -10.84
C SER A 174 11.99 14.22 -12.19
N LYS A 175 11.40 13.39 -13.03
CA LYS A 175 10.67 13.86 -14.20
C LYS A 175 9.28 14.30 -13.73
N PRO A 176 8.87 15.57 -13.97
CA PRO A 176 7.47 15.91 -13.79
C PRO A 176 6.68 14.85 -14.53
N ALA A 177 5.57 14.39 -13.96
CA ALA A 177 4.68 13.45 -14.61
C ALA A 177 4.22 14.09 -15.93
N GLY A 178 5.10 14.04 -16.92
CA GLY A 178 4.86 14.47 -18.28
C GLY A 178 3.83 13.50 -18.81
N ASN A 179 2.61 14.01 -18.88
CA ASN A 179 1.53 13.43 -19.65
C ASN A 179 1.47 11.91 -19.59
N PHE A 180 1.10 11.36 -18.44
CA PHE A 180 0.27 10.19 -18.50
C PHE A 180 -1.01 10.66 -19.20
N MET A 181 -0.99 10.62 -20.55
CA MET A 181 -2.23 10.71 -21.31
C MET A 181 -3.10 9.61 -20.73
N PRO A 182 -4.24 9.92 -20.09
CA PRO A 182 -5.25 8.90 -19.91
C PRO A 182 -5.64 8.53 -21.33
N SER A 183 -5.18 7.37 -21.80
CA SER A 183 -5.68 6.83 -23.07
C SER A 183 -7.18 6.76 -22.90
N ALA A 184 -7.82 7.76 -23.47
CA ALA A 184 -9.22 7.85 -23.85
C ALA A 184 -10.20 6.99 -23.03
N CYS A 185 -10.32 7.23 -21.75
CA CYS A 185 -11.58 7.01 -21.06
C CYS A 185 -12.36 8.32 -21.14
N ASN A 186 -13.09 8.47 -22.23
CA ASN A 186 -14.00 9.59 -22.41
C ASN A 186 -15.01 9.58 -21.24
N ARG A 187 -15.24 10.70 -20.61
CA ARG A 187 -16.21 10.87 -19.50
C ARG A 187 -17.65 10.45 -19.83
N SER A 188 -17.90 9.92 -21.03
CA SER A 188 -19.19 9.43 -21.51
C SER A 188 -19.30 7.90 -21.60
N GLY A 189 -18.31 7.12 -21.17
CA GLY A 189 -18.44 5.65 -21.09
C GLY A 189 -18.73 4.90 -22.41
N LYS A 190 -18.48 5.50 -23.58
CA LYS A 190 -18.65 4.83 -24.86
C LYS A 190 -17.29 4.42 -25.43
N PRO A 191 -17.10 3.14 -25.80
CA PRO A 191 -15.90 2.71 -26.48
C PRO A 191 -15.84 3.31 -27.89
N THR A 192 -14.75 3.97 -28.26
CA THR A 192 -14.50 4.40 -29.63
C THR A 192 -14.05 3.19 -30.42
N SER A 193 -14.90 2.71 -31.32
CA SER A 193 -14.56 1.71 -32.31
C SER A 193 -13.61 2.32 -33.35
N SER A 194 -12.35 1.90 -33.35
CA SER A 194 -11.43 2.18 -34.44
C SER A 194 -11.84 1.37 -35.69
N PRO A 195 -11.90 1.95 -36.90
CA PRO A 195 -12.20 1.19 -38.11
C PRO A 195 -11.01 0.28 -38.45
N MET A 196 -11.32 -0.98 -38.74
CA MET A 196 -10.34 -1.93 -39.27
C MET A 196 -9.82 -1.49 -40.65
N PRO A 197 -8.54 -1.70 -40.97
CA PRO A 197 -8.02 -1.42 -42.30
C PRO A 197 -8.66 -2.37 -43.34
N LYS A 198 -9.19 -1.81 -44.42
CA LYS A 198 -9.72 -2.57 -45.55
C LYS A 198 -8.56 -3.29 -46.24
N GLY A 199 -8.67 -4.61 -46.35
CA GLY A 199 -7.73 -5.43 -47.09
C GLY A 199 -7.74 -5.01 -48.59
N SER A 200 -6.55 -4.81 -49.13
CA SER A 200 -6.31 -4.69 -50.54
C SER A 200 -6.34 -6.08 -51.20
N LYS A 201 -7.07 -6.15 -52.28
CA LYS A 201 -7.05 -7.31 -53.20
C LYS A 201 -5.69 -7.44 -53.86
#